data_6b3659f6108d9488b39c1e431e540ef0
#
_entry.id   6b3659f6108d9488b39c1e431e540ef0
#
_cell.length_a   1.000
_cell.length_b   1.000
_cell.length_c   1.000
_cell.angle_alpha   90.00
_cell.angle_beta   90.00
_cell.angle_gamma   90.00
#
_symmetry.space_group_name_H-M   'P 1'
#
loop_
_entity.id
_entity.type
_entity.pdbx_description
1 polymer ?
#
loop_
_entity_poly.entity_id
_entity_poly.type
_entity_poly.pdbx_seq_one_letter_code
_entity_poly.pdbx_strand_id
1 'polypeptide(L)'
;MINPCLQVVQTEKKGRAVITDKKIAAGTVVEISPVIVMPASDRKLLDQTLLHDYIFEWGNTKKQCCMALGLIPIYNHSYTSNCEYFMDFDEQTIFVKTVRDIRKGEELTINYNGDWNDVKKVWFD
;
A
#
# COMPACT_ATOMS: atom_id res chain seq x y z
N MET A 1 11.58 -7.48 1.67
CA MET A 1 11.72 -7.41 3.14
C MET A 1 10.40 -6.99 3.75
N ILE A 2 9.92 -7.73 4.69
CA ILE A 2 8.73 -7.39 5.48
C ILE A 2 9.15 -7.39 6.94
N ASN A 3 8.91 -6.28 7.64
CA ASN A 3 9.23 -6.19 9.07
C ASN A 3 8.48 -7.31 9.82
N PRO A 4 9.18 -8.15 10.62
CA PRO A 4 8.55 -9.29 11.30
C PRO A 4 7.50 -8.90 12.34
N CYS A 5 7.43 -7.62 12.73
CA CYS A 5 6.37 -7.13 13.62
C CYS A 5 5.02 -6.99 12.95
N LEU A 6 4.97 -7.01 11.61
CA LEU A 6 3.73 -6.84 10.87
C LEU A 6 2.92 -8.14 10.86
N GLN A 7 1.62 -8.01 11.06
CA GLN A 7 0.68 -9.11 11.05
C GLN A 7 -0.55 -8.74 10.23
N VAL A 8 -1.09 -9.70 9.51
CA VAL A 8 -2.36 -9.54 8.79
C VAL A 8 -3.47 -10.10 9.67
N VAL A 9 -4.49 -9.28 9.93
CA VAL A 9 -5.63 -9.67 10.74
C VAL A 9 -6.92 -9.38 9.99
N GLN A 10 -8.00 -10.10 10.36
CA GLN A 10 -9.33 -9.84 9.84
C GLN A 10 -10.02 -8.81 10.72
N THR A 11 -10.58 -7.77 10.11
CA THR A 11 -11.36 -6.75 10.81
C THR A 11 -12.84 -6.91 10.50
N GLU A 12 -13.72 -6.31 11.32
CA GLU A 12 -15.15 -6.38 11.11
C GLU A 12 -15.62 -5.51 9.94
N LYS A 13 -14.97 -4.37 9.70
CA LYS A 13 -15.46 -3.35 8.75
C LYS A 13 -14.64 -3.21 7.49
N LYS A 14 -13.33 -3.53 7.54
CA LYS A 14 -12.39 -3.23 6.46
C LYS A 14 -11.88 -4.48 5.74
N GLY A 15 -12.33 -5.67 6.12
CA GLY A 15 -11.72 -6.90 5.68
C GLY A 15 -10.36 -7.10 6.35
N ARG A 16 -9.32 -7.45 5.58
CA ARG A 16 -7.99 -7.64 6.15
C ARG A 16 -7.31 -6.31 6.43
N ALA A 17 -6.43 -6.31 7.42
CA ALA A 17 -5.64 -5.15 7.82
C ALA A 17 -4.24 -5.59 8.21
N VAL A 18 -3.28 -4.66 8.09
CA VAL A 18 -1.91 -4.86 8.57
C VAL A 18 -1.78 -4.15 9.91
N ILE A 19 -1.43 -4.88 10.96
CA ILE A 19 -1.15 -4.30 12.28
C ILE A 19 0.28 -4.60 12.69
N THR A 20 0.77 -3.92 13.72
CA THR A 20 2.07 -4.21 14.30
C THR A 20 1.91 -4.79 15.70
N ASP A 21 2.72 -5.77 16.05
CA ASP A 21 2.75 -6.34 17.41
C ASP A 21 3.78 -5.64 18.31
N LYS A 22 4.50 -4.64 17.79
CA LYS A 22 5.48 -3.85 18.55
C LYS A 22 5.42 -2.40 18.11
N LYS A 23 5.88 -1.51 18.99
CA LYS A 23 6.05 -0.09 18.64
C LYS A 23 7.04 0.05 17.48
N ILE A 24 6.73 0.94 16.54
CA ILE A 24 7.61 1.27 15.40
C ILE A 24 7.86 2.78 15.43
N ALA A 25 9.14 3.18 15.34
CA ALA A 25 9.51 4.59 15.31
C ALA A 25 9.18 5.22 13.96
N ALA A 26 8.92 6.51 13.96
CA ALA A 26 8.75 7.30 12.74
C ALA A 26 9.97 7.16 11.83
N GLY A 27 9.76 7.17 10.51
CA GLY A 27 10.83 7.09 9.53
C GLY A 27 11.40 5.68 9.33
N THR A 28 10.69 4.65 9.77
CA THR A 28 11.12 3.26 9.60
C THR A 28 10.55 2.68 8.32
N VAL A 29 11.42 2.08 7.48
CA VAL A 29 10.97 1.28 6.34
C VAL A 29 10.47 -0.05 6.87
N VAL A 30 9.19 -0.33 6.68
CA VAL A 30 8.54 -1.53 7.23
C VAL A 30 8.39 -2.64 6.19
N GLU A 31 8.43 -2.29 4.91
CA GLU A 31 8.33 -3.29 3.84
C GLU A 31 9.00 -2.78 2.58
N ILE A 32 9.70 -3.68 1.87
CA ILE A 32 10.18 -3.49 0.50
C ILE A 32 9.78 -4.75 -0.26
N SER A 33 8.94 -4.61 -1.27
CA SER A 33 8.44 -5.76 -2.01
C SER A 33 8.49 -5.52 -3.51
N PRO A 34 8.80 -6.55 -4.30
CA PRO A 34 8.79 -6.43 -5.76
C PRO A 34 7.37 -6.29 -6.28
N VAL A 35 7.26 -5.76 -7.49
CA VAL A 35 5.99 -5.62 -8.18
C VAL A 35 6.01 -6.36 -9.50
N ILE A 36 4.82 -6.75 -9.96
CA ILE A 36 4.62 -7.26 -11.32
C ILE A 36 4.06 -6.10 -12.12
N VAL A 37 4.85 -5.60 -13.06
CA VAL A 37 4.44 -4.47 -13.91
C VAL A 37 3.69 -4.99 -15.12
N MET A 38 2.55 -4.38 -15.40
CA MET A 38 1.69 -4.78 -16.52
C MET A 38 1.36 -3.57 -17.39
N PRO A 39 1.28 -3.77 -18.72
CA PRO A 39 0.96 -2.66 -19.64
C PRO A 39 -0.49 -2.18 -19.50
N ALA A 40 -0.77 -1.05 -20.12
CA ALA A 40 -2.11 -0.46 -20.10
C ALA A 40 -3.19 -1.41 -20.64
N SER A 41 -2.84 -2.27 -21.59
CA SER A 41 -3.77 -3.27 -22.15
C SER A 41 -4.22 -4.28 -21.09
N ASP A 42 -3.29 -4.75 -20.25
CA ASP A 42 -3.62 -5.65 -19.15
C ASP A 42 -4.42 -4.91 -18.06
N ARG A 43 -4.03 -3.69 -17.74
CA ARG A 43 -4.75 -2.86 -16.78
C ARG A 43 -6.23 -2.73 -17.14
N LYS A 44 -6.52 -2.50 -18.42
CA LYS A 44 -7.89 -2.36 -18.89
C LYS A 44 -8.74 -3.59 -18.60
N LEU A 45 -8.14 -4.79 -18.72
CA LEU A 45 -8.81 -6.04 -18.38
C LEU A 45 -8.95 -6.21 -16.87
N LEU A 46 -7.90 -5.92 -16.11
CA LEU A 46 -7.90 -6.06 -14.66
C LEU A 46 -8.86 -5.11 -13.97
N ASP A 47 -9.09 -3.93 -14.52
CA ASP A 47 -10.04 -2.97 -13.98
C ASP A 47 -11.48 -3.51 -13.99
N GLN A 48 -11.76 -4.56 -14.75
CA GLN A 48 -13.05 -5.24 -14.79
C GLN A 48 -13.13 -6.43 -13.84
N THR A 49 -12.10 -6.65 -13.03
CA THR A 49 -12.00 -7.79 -12.11
C THR A 49 -11.89 -7.30 -10.67
N LEU A 50 -11.98 -8.24 -9.73
CA LEU A 50 -11.74 -7.97 -8.31
C LEU A 50 -10.36 -7.32 -8.08
N LEU A 51 -9.37 -7.63 -8.90
CA LEU A 51 -8.01 -7.12 -8.74
C LEU A 51 -7.91 -5.61 -8.96
N HIS A 52 -8.95 -4.98 -9.53
CA HIS A 52 -9.02 -3.52 -9.62
C HIS A 52 -8.76 -2.83 -8.27
N ASP A 53 -9.23 -3.42 -7.17
CA ASP A 53 -9.07 -2.85 -5.84
C ASP A 53 -7.67 -3.04 -5.24
N TYR A 54 -6.84 -3.88 -5.86
CA TYR A 54 -5.54 -4.28 -5.31
C TYR A 54 -4.34 -3.80 -6.14
N ILE A 55 -4.56 -3.36 -7.37
CA ILE A 55 -3.48 -2.90 -8.24
C ILE A 55 -3.21 -1.41 -8.02
N PHE A 56 -1.98 -0.99 -8.32
CA PHE A 56 -1.56 0.41 -8.24
C PHE A 56 -1.28 0.93 -9.65
N GLU A 57 -1.51 2.23 -9.88
CA GLU A 57 -1.01 2.89 -11.07
C GLU A 57 0.51 2.84 -11.09
N TRP A 58 1.10 2.70 -12.26
CA TRP A 58 2.55 2.57 -12.39
C TRP A 58 3.08 3.40 -13.54
N GLY A 59 4.30 3.93 -13.36
CA GLY A 59 5.02 4.68 -14.37
C GLY A 59 4.68 6.17 -14.38
N ASN A 60 5.46 6.93 -15.14
CA ASN A 60 5.34 8.38 -15.19
C ASN A 60 4.01 8.85 -15.80
N THR A 61 3.47 8.08 -16.73
CA THR A 61 2.19 8.40 -17.39
C THR A 61 0.99 7.88 -16.63
N LYS A 62 1.22 7.02 -15.63
CA LYS A 62 0.17 6.34 -14.83
C LYS A 62 -0.81 5.51 -15.66
N LYS A 63 -0.42 5.11 -16.87
CA LYS A 63 -1.24 4.26 -17.74
C LYS A 63 -1.04 2.77 -17.48
N GLN A 64 0.16 2.38 -17.06
CA GLN A 64 0.47 1.03 -16.64
C GLN A 64 -0.09 0.79 -15.24
N CYS A 65 -0.11 -0.47 -14.84
CA CYS A 65 -0.41 -0.84 -13.46
C CYS A 65 0.61 -1.83 -12.95
N CYS A 66 0.58 -2.06 -11.65
CA CYS A 66 1.38 -3.11 -11.05
C CYS A 66 0.59 -3.85 -10.00
N MET A 67 0.94 -5.11 -9.80
CA MET A 67 0.54 -5.89 -8.64
C MET A 67 1.73 -5.95 -7.70
N ALA A 68 1.62 -5.31 -6.56
CA ALA A 68 2.64 -5.42 -5.53
C ALA A 68 2.53 -6.78 -4.83
N LEU A 69 3.68 -7.36 -4.54
CA LEU A 69 3.75 -8.60 -3.78
C LEU A 69 3.89 -8.27 -2.29
N GLY A 70 4.00 -9.27 -1.44
CA GLY A 70 4.07 -9.06 0.02
C GLY A 70 2.74 -8.60 0.59
N LEU A 71 2.78 -7.69 1.55
CA LEU A 71 1.59 -7.19 2.25
C LEU A 71 1.03 -5.91 1.65
N ILE A 72 1.73 -5.27 0.71
CA ILE A 72 1.39 -3.93 0.21
C ILE A 72 -0.06 -3.83 -0.28
N PRO A 73 -0.63 -4.82 -1.01
CA PRO A 73 -2.02 -4.74 -1.44
C PRO A 73 -3.04 -4.82 -0.29
N ILE A 74 -2.60 -5.17 0.91
CA ILE A 74 -3.49 -5.40 2.07
C ILE A 74 -3.63 -4.15 2.94
N TYR A 75 -2.65 -3.20 2.90
CA TYR A 75 -2.75 -1.98 3.68
C TYR A 75 -4.02 -1.22 3.31
N ASN A 76 -4.81 -0.85 4.32
CA ASN A 76 -6.01 -0.07 4.08
C ASN A 76 -5.70 1.41 3.87
N HIS A 77 -6.61 2.10 3.20
CA HIS A 77 -6.50 3.53 2.93
C HIS A 77 -6.88 4.36 4.16
N SER A 78 -6.17 5.46 4.37
CA SER A 78 -6.56 6.53 5.27
C SER A 78 -6.11 7.86 4.69
N TYR A 79 -6.95 8.89 4.78
CA TYR A 79 -6.58 10.24 4.33
C TYR A 79 -5.52 10.88 5.22
N THR A 80 -5.33 10.37 6.44
CA THR A 80 -4.27 10.76 7.36
C THR A 80 -3.51 9.51 7.78
N SER A 81 -2.91 8.84 6.81
CA SER A 81 -2.24 7.58 7.04
C SER A 81 -1.00 7.73 7.92
N ASN A 82 -0.59 6.63 8.54
CA ASN A 82 0.63 6.61 9.34
C ASN A 82 1.84 6.08 8.57
N CYS A 83 1.65 5.70 7.32
CA CYS A 83 2.72 5.28 6.43
C CYS A 83 2.56 5.94 5.07
N GLU A 84 3.66 5.98 4.32
CA GLU A 84 3.69 6.36 2.90
C GLU A 84 4.31 5.22 2.11
N TYR A 85 3.90 5.09 0.85
CA TYR A 85 4.54 4.15 -0.07
C TYR A 85 5.27 4.91 -1.16
N PHE A 86 6.35 4.32 -1.64
CA PHE A 86 7.23 4.90 -2.66
C PHE A 86 7.51 3.86 -3.73
N MET A 87 7.40 4.27 -4.98
CA MET A 87 7.63 3.40 -6.14
C MET A 87 9.03 3.62 -6.67
N ASP A 88 9.81 2.54 -6.76
CA ASP A 88 11.11 2.55 -7.42
C ASP A 88 10.93 1.90 -8.80
N PHE A 89 10.87 2.74 -9.83
CA PHE A 89 10.62 2.25 -11.20
C PHE A 89 11.78 1.45 -11.77
N ASP A 90 13.01 1.79 -11.39
CA ASP A 90 14.20 1.09 -11.89
C ASP A 90 14.30 -0.32 -11.31
N GLU A 91 14.11 -0.44 -10.01
CA GLU A 91 14.19 -1.72 -9.32
C GLU A 91 12.88 -2.52 -9.35
N GLN A 92 11.80 -1.89 -9.82
CA GLN A 92 10.46 -2.48 -9.84
C GLN A 92 10.05 -2.99 -8.46
N THR A 93 10.14 -2.10 -7.48
CA THR A 93 9.74 -2.34 -6.10
C THR A 93 8.86 -1.21 -5.58
N ILE A 94 8.11 -1.52 -4.53
CA ILE A 94 7.45 -0.51 -3.69
C ILE A 94 7.97 -0.70 -2.28
N PHE A 95 8.29 0.40 -1.60
CA PHE A 95 8.58 0.32 -0.17
C PHE A 95 7.61 1.19 0.62
N VAL A 96 7.37 0.80 1.86
CA VAL A 96 6.47 1.47 2.79
C VAL A 96 7.28 1.96 3.99
N LYS A 97 7.07 3.22 4.35
CA LYS A 97 7.81 3.88 5.42
C LYS A 97 6.84 4.60 6.35
N THR A 98 7.09 4.50 7.66
CA THR A 98 6.24 5.18 8.65
C THR A 98 6.50 6.69 8.62
N VAL A 99 5.44 7.49 8.78
CA VAL A 99 5.53 8.96 8.84
C VAL A 99 5.46 9.49 10.27
N ARG A 100 5.06 8.65 11.22
CA ARG A 100 5.03 8.97 12.65
C ARG A 100 5.25 7.68 13.45
N ASP A 101 5.45 7.83 14.75
CA ASP A 101 5.52 6.67 15.65
C ASP A 101 4.21 5.89 15.61
N ILE A 102 4.32 4.57 15.59
CA ILE A 102 3.17 3.66 15.57
C ILE A 102 3.21 2.83 16.85
N ARG A 103 2.07 2.75 17.53
CA ARG A 103 1.95 2.01 18.80
C ARG A 103 1.70 0.53 18.54
N LYS A 104 2.09 -0.29 19.50
CA LYS A 104 1.76 -1.71 19.50
C LYS A 104 0.24 -1.90 19.30
N GLY A 105 -0.14 -2.76 18.36
CA GLY A 105 -1.53 -3.07 18.05
C GLY A 105 -2.19 -2.11 17.08
N GLU A 106 -1.52 -1.03 16.70
CA GLU A 106 -2.07 -0.04 15.77
C GLU A 106 -2.04 -0.58 14.33
N GLU A 107 -3.06 -0.24 13.55
CA GLU A 107 -3.11 -0.57 12.11
C GLU A 107 -2.18 0.35 11.33
N LEU A 108 -1.42 -0.23 10.39
CA LEU A 108 -0.64 0.54 9.43
C LEU A 108 -1.52 0.82 8.20
N THR A 109 -1.58 2.09 7.80
CA THR A 109 -2.37 2.54 6.66
C THR A 109 -1.51 3.33 5.69
N ILE A 110 -1.92 3.35 4.45
CA ILE A 110 -1.32 4.18 3.41
C ILE A 110 -2.42 5.07 2.82
N ASN A 111 -2.03 6.15 2.17
CA ASN A 111 -2.97 6.98 1.42
C ASN A 111 -2.88 6.59 -0.05
N TYR A 112 -3.96 6.07 -0.62
CA TYR A 112 -3.99 5.59 -2.00
C TYR A 112 -3.75 6.70 -3.02
N ASN A 113 -3.85 7.97 -2.61
CA ASN A 113 -3.50 9.11 -3.46
C ASN A 113 -1.98 9.33 -3.58
N GLY A 114 -1.18 8.62 -2.79
CA GLY A 114 0.29 8.69 -2.80
C GLY A 114 0.87 9.41 -1.60
N ASP A 115 0.50 10.68 -1.38
CA ASP A 115 0.97 11.45 -0.22
C ASP A 115 0.15 11.12 1.02
N TRP A 116 0.79 10.96 2.16
CA TRP A 116 0.15 10.48 3.40
C TRP A 116 -1.06 11.32 3.87
N ASN A 117 -1.12 12.58 3.49
CA ASN A 117 -2.18 13.50 3.92
C ASN A 117 -3.02 14.07 2.77
N ASP A 118 -2.97 13.47 1.59
CA ASP A 118 -3.77 13.90 0.45
C ASP A 118 -5.25 13.60 0.70
N VAL A 119 -6.11 14.61 0.64
CA VAL A 119 -7.53 14.49 0.93
C VAL A 119 -8.40 14.27 -0.31
N LYS A 120 -7.79 14.08 -1.47
CA LYS A 120 -8.52 13.77 -2.70
C LYS A 120 -9.33 12.49 -2.51
N LYS A 121 -10.62 12.54 -2.85
CA LYS A 121 -11.52 11.41 -2.66
C LYS A 121 -11.12 10.22 -3.51
N VAL A 122 -11.02 9.04 -2.91
CA VAL A 122 -10.73 7.79 -3.63
C VAL A 122 -12.01 7.18 -4.18
N TRP A 123 -11.88 6.24 -5.12
CA TRP A 123 -12.99 5.71 -5.92
C TRP A 123 -14.08 4.97 -5.11
N PHE A 124 -13.76 4.48 -3.92
CA PHE A 124 -14.73 3.74 -3.11
C PHE A 124 -15.44 4.59 -2.05
N ASP A 125 -15.19 5.88 -2.03
CA ASP A 125 -15.85 6.79 -1.08
C ASP A 125 -17.21 7.31 -1.66
#